data_0de9882aef68f90ab497e322cb351816
#
_entry.id   0de9882aef68f90ab497e322cb351816
#
_cell.length_a   1.000
_cell.length_b   1.000
_cell.length_c   1.000
_cell.angle_alpha   90.00
_cell.angle_beta   90.00
_cell.angle_gamma   90.00
#
_symmetry.space_group_name_H-M   'P 1'
#
loop_
_entity.id
_entity.type
_entity.pdbx_description
1 polymer ?
#
loop_
_entity_poly.entity_id
_entity_poly.type
_entity_poly.pdbx_seq_one_letter_code
_entity_poly.pdbx_strand_id
1 'polypeptide(L)'
;MKKTLLIKANGIANARKSGVISGVGRSTQKLLSALDKIEDIPFDIKVYVDGTSGIGFDFYGWKFPHSVFPVPVSWGNEKTSLEPWYRKHFMKYNLLHIPHNDDWVYKGEKFVVTMHDVFEYDVALAEGNQPVIRKWQTMAYDSVGIMTCSEYSKSEILKRFKIAEEKVSVVYWGTSTDVFYKNDEQETNEHLGRLGVKSPYFLSVSCAHPRKNIRILLKAYRMFKVLNEQQNCNKLILVWNNPPEDLMTEYAREIDDGSVVFLKSVSDKDLRALYCGATCTMFPTRSEGFGFPILESFACGTPIMTCRNTCLEEVGQDVALYVGEDNIDEMVRVMMQFEQGEYDMEKFERDSERIIDRFSWENTAREYINFYQKYL
;
A
#
# COMPACT_ATOMS: atom_id res chain seq x y z
N MET A 1 5.66 11.11 35.17
CA MET A 1 5.46 9.87 34.39
C MET A 1 5.37 10.26 32.91
N LYS A 2 6.07 9.54 32.03
CA LYS A 2 5.92 9.71 30.58
C LYS A 2 4.47 9.41 30.20
N LYS A 3 3.93 10.14 29.24
CA LYS A 3 2.61 9.83 28.65
C LYS A 3 2.70 8.56 27.79
N THR A 4 1.61 7.85 27.67
CA THR A 4 1.57 6.56 26.94
C THR A 4 0.70 6.68 25.71
N LEU A 5 1.26 6.33 24.55
CA LEU A 5 0.58 6.09 23.29
C LEU A 5 0.22 4.61 23.18
N LEU A 6 -1.04 4.29 22.88
CA LEU A 6 -1.48 2.95 22.55
C LEU A 6 -1.69 2.85 21.04
N ILE A 7 -1.04 1.91 20.36
CA ILE A 7 -1.19 1.68 18.91
C ILE A 7 -1.91 0.36 18.67
N LYS A 8 -3.02 0.39 17.93
CA LYS A 8 -3.78 -0.79 17.55
C LYS A 8 -3.15 -1.46 16.32
N ALA A 9 -2.82 -2.75 16.42
CA ALA A 9 -2.06 -3.47 15.40
C ALA A 9 -2.83 -4.62 14.74
N ASN A 10 -4.15 -4.55 14.69
CA ASN A 10 -5.03 -5.60 14.15
C ASN A 10 -4.77 -5.92 12.68
N GLY A 11 -4.49 -4.91 11.86
CA GLY A 11 -4.19 -5.09 10.44
C GLY A 11 -2.99 -6.02 10.18
N ILE A 12 -2.04 -6.07 11.13
CA ILE A 12 -0.87 -6.95 11.05
C ILE A 12 -1.23 -8.37 11.53
N ALA A 13 -1.89 -8.48 12.66
CA ALA A 13 -2.22 -9.78 13.25
C ALA A 13 -3.19 -10.59 12.38
N ASN A 14 -4.10 -9.95 11.66
CA ASN A 14 -5.03 -10.58 10.72
C ASN A 14 -4.31 -11.18 9.51
N ALA A 15 -3.20 -10.60 9.06
CA ALA A 15 -2.39 -11.10 7.95
C ALA A 15 -1.82 -12.50 8.22
N ARG A 16 -1.55 -12.84 9.49
CA ARG A 16 -1.08 -14.18 9.87
C ARG A 16 -2.08 -15.30 9.52
N LYS A 17 -3.38 -15.01 9.60
CA LYS A 17 -4.42 -16.00 9.26
C LYS A 17 -4.63 -16.14 7.76
N SER A 18 -4.50 -15.04 7.01
CA SER A 18 -4.71 -15.04 5.56
C SER A 18 -3.46 -15.39 4.76
N GLY A 19 -2.27 -15.36 5.37
CA GLY A 19 -0.98 -15.50 4.69
C GLY A 19 -0.58 -14.29 3.83
N VAL A 20 -1.43 -13.25 3.77
CA VAL A 20 -1.20 -12.04 2.96
C VAL A 20 -1.37 -10.80 3.82
N ILE A 21 -0.36 -9.96 3.89
CA ILE A 21 -0.43 -8.66 4.56
C ILE A 21 -0.97 -7.61 3.57
N SER A 22 -2.03 -6.91 3.97
CA SER A 22 -2.57 -5.79 3.17
C SER A 22 -1.62 -4.58 3.16
N GLY A 23 -1.81 -3.64 2.23
CA GLY A 23 -1.06 -2.37 2.23
C GLY A 23 -1.16 -1.63 3.56
N VAL A 24 -2.35 -1.59 4.18
CA VAL A 24 -2.60 -1.00 5.51
C VAL A 24 -1.84 -1.77 6.61
N GLY A 25 -1.88 -3.09 6.59
CA GLY A 25 -1.11 -3.92 7.53
C GLY A 25 0.39 -3.71 7.37
N ARG A 26 0.89 -3.66 6.13
CA ARG A 26 2.31 -3.42 5.83
C ARG A 26 2.77 -2.04 6.30
N SER A 27 2.00 -0.99 6.06
CA SER A 27 2.34 0.36 6.55
C SER A 27 2.40 0.42 8.08
N THR A 28 1.45 -0.21 8.79
CA THR A 28 1.45 -0.29 10.25
C THR A 28 2.67 -1.06 10.77
N GLN A 29 3.00 -2.19 10.15
CA GLN A 29 4.18 -2.99 10.52
C GLN A 29 5.47 -2.20 10.35
N LYS A 30 5.64 -1.54 9.21
CA LYS A 30 6.83 -0.76 8.92
C LYS A 30 6.97 0.46 9.83
N LEU A 31 5.87 1.15 10.12
CA LEU A 31 5.85 2.23 11.10
C LEU A 31 6.32 1.75 12.49
N LEU A 32 5.76 0.66 13.01
CA LEU A 32 6.15 0.11 14.30
C LEU A 32 7.61 -0.34 14.31
N SER A 33 8.08 -1.00 13.24
CA SER A 33 9.48 -1.40 13.12
C SER A 33 10.45 -0.21 13.02
N ALA A 34 10.03 0.91 12.43
CA ALA A 34 10.82 2.13 12.39
C ALA A 34 10.84 2.84 13.74
N LEU A 35 9.69 2.93 14.42
CA LEU A 35 9.60 3.49 15.77
C LEU A 35 10.44 2.68 16.78
N ASP A 36 10.52 1.35 16.66
CA ASP A 36 11.30 0.48 17.55
C ASP A 36 12.82 0.73 17.46
N LYS A 37 13.30 1.27 16.35
CA LYS A 37 14.70 1.63 16.14
C LYS A 37 15.08 3.01 16.71
N ILE A 38 14.09 3.86 17.04
CA ILE A 38 14.33 5.20 17.57
C ILE A 38 14.50 5.11 19.10
N GLU A 39 15.63 5.59 19.61
CA GLU A 39 15.95 5.48 21.04
C GLU A 39 15.29 6.57 21.89
N ASP A 40 15.23 7.81 21.41
CA ASP A 40 14.80 8.98 22.18
C ASP A 40 13.34 9.39 21.92
N ILE A 41 12.41 8.43 22.06
CA ILE A 41 10.98 8.75 21.98
C ILE A 41 10.53 9.39 23.31
N PRO A 42 9.90 10.60 23.28
CA PRO A 42 9.59 11.35 24.50
C PRO A 42 8.36 10.84 25.27
N PHE A 43 7.72 9.76 24.81
CA PHE A 43 6.57 9.09 25.41
C PHE A 43 6.74 7.57 25.34
N ASP A 44 5.95 6.84 26.12
CA ASP A 44 5.93 5.39 26.08
C ASP A 44 4.99 4.91 24.97
N ILE A 45 5.38 3.86 24.26
CA ILE A 45 4.54 3.20 23.25
C ILE A 45 4.11 1.83 23.77
N LYS A 46 2.81 1.51 23.63
CA LYS A 46 2.25 0.18 23.82
C LYS A 46 1.56 -0.28 22.55
N VAL A 47 1.70 -1.56 22.23
CA VAL A 47 1.03 -2.16 21.06
C VAL A 47 -0.11 -3.04 21.54
N TYR A 48 -1.22 -2.98 20.83
CA TYR A 48 -2.44 -3.69 21.23
C TYR A 48 -3.08 -4.38 20.02
N VAL A 49 -3.52 -5.61 20.23
CA VAL A 49 -4.29 -6.39 19.26
C VAL A 49 -5.54 -6.94 19.92
N ASP A 50 -6.68 -6.74 19.28
CA ASP A 50 -7.93 -7.39 19.67
C ASP A 50 -8.27 -8.60 18.78
N GLY A 51 -9.18 -9.42 19.28
CA GLY A 51 -9.65 -10.61 18.58
C GLY A 51 -8.70 -11.81 18.66
N THR A 52 -9.17 -12.92 18.10
CA THR A 52 -8.47 -14.21 18.16
C THR A 52 -7.20 -14.26 17.30
N SER A 53 -7.02 -13.31 16.38
CA SER A 53 -5.80 -13.18 15.57
C SER A 53 -4.57 -12.77 16.37
N GLY A 54 -4.77 -12.13 17.53
CA GLY A 54 -3.69 -11.77 18.44
C GLY A 54 -3.14 -12.93 19.26
N ILE A 55 -3.84 -14.07 19.34
CA ILE A 55 -3.40 -15.22 20.12
C ILE A 55 -2.14 -15.82 19.47
N GLY A 56 -1.01 -15.81 20.21
CA GLY A 56 0.27 -16.32 19.73
C GLY A 56 0.92 -15.46 18.64
N PHE A 57 0.52 -14.18 18.52
CA PHE A 57 1.22 -13.21 17.70
C PHE A 57 2.52 -12.78 18.41
N ASP A 58 3.66 -12.82 17.71
CA ASP A 58 4.99 -12.60 18.28
C ASP A 58 5.43 -11.13 18.32
N PHE A 59 4.58 -10.23 17.81
CA PHE A 59 4.85 -8.79 17.71
C PHE A 59 6.20 -8.44 17.07
N TYR A 60 6.71 -9.29 16.18
CA TYR A 60 7.98 -9.10 15.45
C TYR A 60 9.21 -8.83 16.34
N GLY A 61 9.16 -9.23 17.63
CA GLY A 61 10.23 -8.98 18.59
C GLY A 61 10.43 -7.51 18.96
N TRP A 62 9.45 -6.62 18.70
CA TRP A 62 9.55 -5.21 19.09
C TRP A 62 9.69 -5.04 20.61
N LYS A 63 10.46 -4.03 21.01
CA LYS A 63 10.70 -3.68 22.42
C LYS A 63 9.47 -3.13 23.15
N PHE A 64 8.42 -2.76 22.41
CA PHE A 64 7.20 -2.18 22.99
C PHE A 64 6.45 -3.17 23.85
N PRO A 65 6.01 -2.79 25.05
CA PRO A 65 5.04 -3.56 25.81
C PRO A 65 3.80 -3.80 24.94
N HIS A 66 3.31 -5.03 24.92
CA HIS A 66 2.17 -5.41 24.11
C HIS A 66 1.11 -6.15 24.90
N SER A 67 -0.13 -6.12 24.42
CA SER A 67 -1.25 -6.82 25.00
C SER A 67 -2.22 -7.32 23.93
N VAL A 68 -2.89 -8.42 24.24
CA VAL A 68 -3.89 -9.04 23.39
C VAL A 68 -5.20 -9.13 24.16
N PHE A 69 -6.28 -8.71 23.50
CA PHE A 69 -7.64 -8.95 23.99
C PHE A 69 -8.26 -10.07 23.15
N PRO A 70 -8.28 -11.31 23.62
CA PRO A 70 -8.54 -12.51 22.81
C PRO A 70 -10.02 -12.75 22.48
N VAL A 71 -10.90 -11.81 22.75
CA VAL A 71 -12.34 -11.95 22.50
C VAL A 71 -12.65 -11.69 21.04
N PRO A 72 -13.46 -12.52 20.34
CA PRO A 72 -13.85 -12.26 18.96
C PRO A 72 -14.53 -10.88 18.82
N VAL A 73 -14.05 -10.08 17.88
CA VAL A 73 -14.58 -8.73 17.60
C VAL A 73 -16.05 -8.80 17.12
N SER A 74 -16.46 -9.94 16.53
CA SER A 74 -17.83 -10.21 16.09
C SER A 74 -18.86 -10.38 17.21
N TRP A 75 -18.44 -10.42 18.47
CA TRP A 75 -19.34 -10.52 19.62
C TRP A 75 -19.82 -9.12 20.06
N GLY A 76 -20.50 -8.44 19.20
CA GLY A 76 -21.13 -7.18 19.53
C GLY A 76 -21.44 -6.34 18.30
N ASN A 77 -22.51 -5.58 18.41
CA ASN A 77 -22.82 -4.49 17.50
C ASN A 77 -22.23 -3.17 18.04
N GLU A 78 -22.42 -2.07 17.34
CA GLU A 78 -21.97 -0.72 17.73
C GLU A 78 -22.17 -0.36 19.21
N LYS A 79 -23.21 -0.88 19.83
CA LYS A 79 -23.59 -0.55 21.22
C LYS A 79 -23.01 -1.50 22.25
N THR A 80 -22.51 -2.65 21.85
CA THR A 80 -22.14 -3.75 22.74
C THR A 80 -20.71 -4.27 22.53
N SER A 81 -19.86 -3.55 21.81
CA SER A 81 -18.46 -3.94 21.65
C SER A 81 -17.76 -3.98 23.01
N LEU A 82 -17.34 -5.16 23.44
CA LEU A 82 -16.63 -5.37 24.69
C LEU A 82 -15.22 -4.77 24.67
N GLU A 83 -14.64 -4.61 23.49
CA GLU A 83 -13.27 -4.15 23.31
C GLU A 83 -13.07 -2.68 23.74
N PRO A 84 -13.86 -1.67 23.30
CA PRO A 84 -13.76 -0.31 23.83
C PRO A 84 -14.02 -0.21 25.32
N TRP A 85 -14.94 -1.01 25.85
CA TRP A 85 -15.20 -1.08 27.30
C TRP A 85 -13.97 -1.62 28.05
N TYR A 86 -13.33 -2.68 27.55
CA TYR A 86 -12.10 -3.23 28.12
C TYR A 86 -10.97 -2.20 28.10
N ARG A 87 -10.72 -1.53 26.97
CA ARG A 87 -9.72 -0.46 26.90
C ARG A 87 -9.96 0.61 27.97
N LYS A 88 -11.20 1.08 28.09
CA LYS A 88 -11.60 2.11 29.04
C LYS A 88 -11.30 1.74 30.49
N HIS A 89 -11.51 0.49 30.88
CA HIS A 89 -11.48 0.09 32.30
C HIS A 89 -10.18 -0.59 32.72
N PHE A 90 -9.48 -1.23 31.79
CA PHE A 90 -8.31 -2.07 32.09
C PHE A 90 -7.01 -1.59 31.45
N MET A 91 -7.05 -0.69 30.47
CA MET A 91 -5.84 -0.18 29.84
C MET A 91 -5.56 1.26 30.26
N LYS A 92 -4.28 1.53 30.59
CA LYS A 92 -3.82 2.90 30.91
C LYS A 92 -3.03 3.44 29.73
N TYR A 93 -3.56 4.49 29.10
CA TYR A 93 -2.92 5.26 28.01
C TYR A 93 -3.46 6.69 27.99
N ASN A 94 -2.76 7.59 27.30
CA ASN A 94 -3.14 8.99 27.15
C ASN A 94 -3.70 9.30 25.76
N LEU A 95 -3.29 8.52 24.76
CA LEU A 95 -3.71 8.67 23.39
C LEU A 95 -3.80 7.27 22.74
N LEU A 96 -4.88 6.99 22.00
CA LEU A 96 -4.99 5.82 21.13
C LEU A 96 -4.64 6.23 19.70
N HIS A 97 -3.87 5.41 18.99
CA HIS A 97 -3.73 5.49 17.53
C HIS A 97 -4.41 4.29 16.88
N ILE A 98 -5.32 4.60 15.96
CA ILE A 98 -6.00 3.65 15.08
C ILE A 98 -5.35 3.78 13.69
N PRO A 99 -4.45 2.86 13.27
CA PRO A 99 -3.71 2.97 12.02
C PRO A 99 -4.49 2.42 10.81
N HIS A 100 -5.81 2.58 10.80
CA HIS A 100 -6.71 2.16 9.73
C HIS A 100 -7.98 3.03 9.73
N ASN A 101 -8.71 2.99 8.62
CA ASN A 101 -9.77 3.96 8.31
C ASN A 101 -10.97 3.92 9.25
N ASP A 102 -11.29 2.78 9.86
CA ASP A 102 -12.47 2.60 10.69
C ASP A 102 -12.25 1.68 11.89
N ASP A 103 -12.83 2.03 13.02
CA ASP A 103 -12.84 1.21 14.23
C ASP A 103 -13.95 1.63 15.19
N TRP A 104 -14.03 0.94 16.33
CA TRP A 104 -14.90 1.28 17.45
C TRP A 104 -14.13 2.04 18.54
N VAL A 105 -14.73 3.11 19.04
CA VAL A 105 -14.22 3.93 20.14
C VAL A 105 -15.32 4.13 21.18
N TYR A 106 -14.95 4.31 22.45
CA TYR A 106 -15.93 4.69 23.47
C TYR A 106 -16.09 6.21 23.53
N LYS A 107 -17.26 6.67 24.00
CA LYS A 107 -17.54 8.11 24.12
C LYS A 107 -16.50 8.81 25.00
N GLY A 108 -15.82 9.81 24.42
CA GLY A 108 -14.78 10.60 25.09
C GLY A 108 -13.40 9.94 25.07
N GLU A 109 -13.18 8.87 24.31
CA GLU A 109 -11.85 8.34 24.06
C GLU A 109 -11.01 9.34 23.28
N LYS A 110 -9.80 9.63 23.75
CA LYS A 110 -8.86 10.49 23.04
C LYS A 110 -8.06 9.66 22.04
N PHE A 111 -8.28 9.86 20.76
CA PHE A 111 -7.64 9.08 19.72
C PHE A 111 -7.26 9.90 18.49
N VAL A 112 -6.25 9.40 17.77
CA VAL A 112 -5.89 9.81 16.42
C VAL A 112 -6.08 8.63 15.48
N VAL A 113 -6.30 8.91 14.20
CA VAL A 113 -6.55 7.88 13.18
C VAL A 113 -5.64 8.11 11.98
N THR A 114 -5.19 7.03 11.33
CA THR A 114 -4.62 7.11 9.98
C THR A 114 -5.69 6.77 8.96
N MET A 115 -6.11 7.75 8.16
CA MET A 115 -6.99 7.55 7.01
C MET A 115 -6.14 7.45 5.75
N HIS A 116 -6.09 6.26 5.14
CA HIS A 116 -5.23 5.98 3.99
C HIS A 116 -5.76 6.58 2.68
N ASP A 117 -7.06 6.44 2.46
CA ASP A 117 -7.85 7.00 1.38
C ASP A 117 -9.32 7.06 1.81
N VAL A 118 -10.21 7.45 0.93
CA VAL A 118 -11.65 7.53 1.19
C VAL A 118 -12.49 6.59 0.31
N PHE A 119 -11.83 5.66 -0.37
CA PHE A 119 -12.48 4.78 -1.34
C PHE A 119 -13.60 3.93 -0.73
N GLU A 120 -13.34 3.27 0.39
CA GLU A 120 -14.35 2.45 1.08
C GLU A 120 -15.52 3.29 1.59
N TYR A 121 -15.27 4.54 1.99
CA TYR A 121 -16.35 5.46 2.38
C TYR A 121 -17.25 5.80 1.19
N ASP A 122 -16.68 6.07 0.01
CA ASP A 122 -17.46 6.36 -1.20
C ASP A 122 -18.27 5.15 -1.64
N VAL A 123 -17.70 3.95 -1.58
CA VAL A 123 -18.44 2.69 -1.84
C VAL A 123 -19.58 2.53 -0.84
N ALA A 124 -19.34 2.74 0.44
CA ALA A 124 -20.37 2.64 1.48
C ALA A 124 -21.50 3.67 1.27
N LEU A 125 -21.17 4.88 0.81
CA LEU A 125 -22.19 5.89 0.43
C LEU A 125 -23.03 5.42 -0.74
N ALA A 126 -22.39 4.90 -1.79
CA ALA A 126 -23.08 4.41 -2.99
C ALA A 126 -24.01 3.22 -2.70
N GLU A 127 -23.60 2.35 -1.77
CA GLU A 127 -24.36 1.16 -1.35
C GLU A 127 -25.38 1.46 -0.24
N GLY A 128 -25.35 2.65 0.37
CA GLY A 128 -26.18 3.01 1.52
C GLY A 128 -25.81 2.28 2.80
N ASN A 129 -24.57 1.82 2.96
CA ASN A 129 -24.08 1.06 4.10
C ASN A 129 -23.89 1.95 5.34
N GLN A 130 -24.97 2.23 6.06
CA GLN A 130 -25.01 3.14 7.19
C GLN A 130 -24.05 2.79 8.35
N PRO A 131 -23.83 1.52 8.72
CA PRO A 131 -22.84 1.15 9.73
C PRO A 131 -21.42 1.60 9.37
N VAL A 132 -20.97 1.36 8.15
CA VAL A 132 -19.62 1.77 7.68
C VAL A 132 -19.53 3.29 7.61
N ILE A 133 -20.53 3.96 7.03
CA ILE A 133 -20.57 5.43 6.95
C ILE A 133 -20.42 6.05 8.34
N ARG A 134 -21.14 5.55 9.35
CA ARG A 134 -21.06 6.07 10.71
C ARG A 134 -19.70 5.88 11.37
N LYS A 135 -19.04 4.74 11.16
CA LYS A 135 -17.67 4.52 11.65
C LYS A 135 -16.70 5.56 11.08
N TRP A 136 -16.71 5.74 9.76
CA TRP A 136 -15.89 6.74 9.11
C TRP A 136 -16.14 8.16 9.61
N GLN A 137 -17.42 8.52 9.80
CA GLN A 137 -17.81 9.81 10.37
C GLN A 137 -17.29 9.96 11.80
N THR A 138 -17.39 8.91 12.63
CA THR A 138 -16.82 8.90 13.99
C THR A 138 -15.29 9.13 13.94
N MET A 139 -14.57 8.41 13.08
CA MET A 139 -13.13 8.60 12.92
C MET A 139 -12.81 10.03 12.49
N ALA A 140 -13.55 10.59 11.53
CA ALA A 140 -13.30 11.94 11.04
C ALA A 140 -13.65 13.03 12.05
N TYR A 141 -14.80 12.95 12.72
CA TYR A 141 -15.30 14.02 13.58
C TYR A 141 -14.78 13.94 15.02
N ASP A 142 -14.70 12.75 15.60
CA ASP A 142 -14.40 12.57 17.03
C ASP A 142 -12.91 12.41 17.33
N SER A 143 -12.07 12.03 16.32
CA SER A 143 -10.62 12.00 16.50
C SER A 143 -10.08 13.39 16.86
N VAL A 144 -9.00 13.46 17.64
CA VAL A 144 -8.30 14.72 17.92
C VAL A 144 -7.36 15.11 16.79
N GLY A 145 -6.98 14.19 15.91
CA GLY A 145 -6.16 14.42 14.74
C GLY A 145 -6.21 13.25 13.76
N ILE A 146 -6.01 13.55 12.50
CA ILE A 146 -6.00 12.59 11.40
C ILE A 146 -4.63 12.65 10.72
N MET A 147 -4.02 11.50 10.49
CA MET A 147 -2.88 11.34 9.59
C MET A 147 -3.34 10.75 8.27
N THR A 148 -2.72 11.15 7.20
CA THR A 148 -2.90 10.54 5.88
C THR A 148 -1.56 10.51 5.14
N CYS A 149 -1.49 9.74 4.05
CA CYS A 149 -0.23 9.42 3.39
C CYS A 149 0.10 10.28 2.17
N SER A 150 -0.78 11.21 1.78
CA SER A 150 -0.59 12.10 0.63
C SER A 150 -1.43 13.37 0.74
N GLU A 151 -1.00 14.45 0.06
CA GLU A 151 -1.80 15.68 -0.06
C GLU A 151 -3.11 15.43 -0.82
N TYR A 152 -3.08 14.54 -1.80
CA TYR A 152 -4.28 14.09 -2.48
C TYR A 152 -5.29 13.48 -1.49
N SER A 153 -4.88 12.50 -0.69
CA SER A 153 -5.76 11.88 0.31
C SER A 153 -6.26 12.90 1.34
N LYS A 154 -5.42 13.86 1.77
CA LYS A 154 -5.85 14.99 2.62
C LYS A 154 -6.96 15.78 1.96
N SER A 155 -6.79 16.16 0.70
CA SER A 155 -7.80 16.94 -0.04
C SER A 155 -9.13 16.18 -0.14
N GLU A 156 -9.08 14.89 -0.38
CA GLU A 156 -10.26 14.02 -0.49
C GLU A 156 -10.98 13.81 0.85
N ILE A 157 -10.22 13.70 1.95
CA ILE A 157 -10.77 13.67 3.31
C ILE A 157 -11.51 15.00 3.63
N LEU A 158 -10.88 16.13 3.37
CA LEU A 158 -11.46 17.44 3.64
C LEU A 158 -12.74 17.72 2.82
N LYS A 159 -12.78 17.28 1.56
CA LYS A 159 -13.97 17.40 0.70
C LYS A 159 -15.17 16.63 1.27
N ARG A 160 -14.95 15.44 1.86
CA ARG A 160 -16.04 14.56 2.33
C ARG A 160 -16.49 14.89 3.74
N PHE A 161 -15.57 15.23 4.63
CA PHE A 161 -15.88 15.33 6.06
C PHE A 161 -16.01 16.79 6.58
N LYS A 162 -15.76 17.80 5.78
CA LYS A 162 -15.91 19.23 6.19
C LYS A 162 -15.35 19.53 7.58
N ILE A 163 -14.18 19.02 7.88
CA ILE A 163 -13.43 19.25 9.13
C ILE A 163 -12.37 20.34 8.92
N ALA A 164 -11.82 20.87 10.01
CA ALA A 164 -10.76 21.86 9.95
C ALA A 164 -9.49 21.27 9.31
N GLU A 165 -8.84 22.02 8.45
CA GLU A 165 -7.65 21.56 7.70
C GLU A 165 -6.51 21.17 8.64
N GLU A 166 -6.33 21.91 9.73
CA GLU A 166 -5.28 21.70 10.73
C GLU A 166 -5.42 20.35 11.47
N LYS A 167 -6.59 19.74 11.40
CA LYS A 167 -6.86 18.41 11.95
C LYS A 167 -6.22 17.30 11.13
N VAL A 168 -5.96 17.54 9.84
CA VAL A 168 -5.42 16.55 8.91
C VAL A 168 -3.96 16.86 8.59
N SER A 169 -3.07 15.97 8.99
CA SER A 169 -1.63 16.07 8.70
C SER A 169 -1.23 15.01 7.68
N VAL A 170 -0.45 15.41 6.68
CA VAL A 170 0.15 14.49 5.72
C VAL A 170 1.47 13.99 6.29
N VAL A 171 1.64 12.68 6.31
CA VAL A 171 2.89 12.01 6.65
C VAL A 171 3.14 10.94 5.58
N TYR A 172 4.04 11.22 4.67
CA TYR A 172 4.39 10.28 3.61
C TYR A 172 4.99 9.00 4.17
N TRP A 173 4.67 7.87 3.55
CA TRP A 173 5.23 6.59 3.93
C TRP A 173 6.59 6.35 3.29
N GLY A 174 7.33 5.44 3.89
CA GLY A 174 8.67 5.09 3.45
C GLY A 174 8.69 3.93 2.45
N THR A 175 9.81 3.84 1.75
CA THR A 175 10.19 2.67 0.94
C THR A 175 10.61 1.52 1.84
N SER A 176 10.15 0.31 1.54
CA SER A 176 10.55 -0.91 2.28
C SER A 176 11.86 -1.48 1.73
N THR A 177 12.96 -0.74 1.87
CA THR A 177 14.28 -1.11 1.34
C THR A 177 14.90 -2.36 1.98
N ASP A 178 14.34 -2.85 3.07
CA ASP A 178 14.67 -4.15 3.67
C ASP A 178 13.99 -5.34 2.95
N VAL A 179 13.00 -5.08 2.12
CA VAL A 179 12.27 -6.07 1.32
C VAL A 179 12.54 -5.88 -0.17
N PHE A 180 12.44 -4.64 -0.65
CA PHE A 180 12.61 -4.26 -2.05
C PHE A 180 13.94 -3.50 -2.20
N TYR A 181 14.86 -4.08 -2.92
CA TYR A 181 16.16 -3.55 -3.27
C TYR A 181 16.67 -4.25 -4.54
N LYS A 182 17.66 -3.67 -5.20
CA LYS A 182 18.24 -4.24 -6.41
C LYS A 182 19.01 -5.51 -6.07
N ASN A 183 18.50 -6.67 -6.50
CA ASN A 183 19.19 -7.96 -6.42
C ASN A 183 20.39 -7.99 -7.36
N ASP A 184 21.33 -8.88 -7.11
CA ASP A 184 22.24 -9.31 -8.15
C ASP A 184 21.54 -10.14 -9.25
N GLU A 185 22.20 -10.28 -10.38
CA GLU A 185 21.65 -10.98 -11.55
C GLU A 185 21.41 -12.47 -11.27
N GLN A 186 22.30 -13.09 -10.51
CA GLN A 186 22.17 -14.53 -10.18
C GLN A 186 20.95 -14.80 -9.30
N GLU A 187 20.75 -14.02 -8.22
CA GLU A 187 19.59 -14.14 -7.34
C GLU A 187 18.30 -13.88 -8.11
N THR A 188 18.29 -12.85 -8.96
CA THR A 188 17.14 -12.52 -9.81
C THR A 188 16.78 -13.70 -10.73
N ASN A 189 17.74 -14.22 -11.47
CA ASN A 189 17.52 -15.33 -12.42
C ASN A 189 17.07 -16.61 -11.73
N GLU A 190 17.58 -16.91 -10.53
CA GLU A 190 17.17 -18.07 -9.74
C GLU A 190 15.68 -18.00 -9.35
N HIS A 191 15.23 -16.83 -8.85
CA HIS A 191 13.83 -16.63 -8.50
C HIS A 191 12.91 -16.63 -9.73
N LEU A 192 13.30 -15.96 -10.80
CA LEU A 192 12.54 -15.95 -12.06
C LEU A 192 12.44 -17.36 -12.67
N GLY A 193 13.53 -18.15 -12.63
CA GLY A 193 13.54 -19.54 -13.10
C GLY A 193 12.53 -20.42 -12.37
N ARG A 194 12.39 -20.27 -11.04
CA ARG A 194 11.37 -20.97 -10.23
C ARG A 194 9.94 -20.59 -10.61
N LEU A 195 9.73 -19.33 -11.04
CA LEU A 195 8.44 -18.85 -11.50
C LEU A 195 8.16 -19.18 -12.98
N GLY A 196 9.11 -19.74 -13.72
CA GLY A 196 9.00 -19.97 -15.16
C GLY A 196 9.02 -18.69 -15.98
N VAL A 197 9.55 -17.60 -15.44
CA VAL A 197 9.64 -16.27 -16.07
C VAL A 197 11.06 -16.05 -16.62
N LYS A 198 11.17 -15.41 -17.77
CA LYS A 198 12.45 -14.99 -18.36
C LYS A 198 12.34 -13.54 -18.83
N SER A 199 13.35 -12.73 -18.53
CA SER A 199 13.49 -11.38 -19.08
C SER A 199 13.75 -11.43 -20.60
N PRO A 200 13.36 -10.38 -21.36
CA PRO A 200 12.72 -9.16 -20.90
C PRO A 200 11.18 -9.27 -20.76
N TYR A 201 10.58 -8.48 -19.88
CA TYR A 201 9.12 -8.41 -19.71
C TYR A 201 8.67 -7.11 -19.06
N PHE A 202 7.41 -6.74 -19.29
CA PHE A 202 6.68 -5.74 -18.52
C PHE A 202 5.99 -6.40 -17.33
N LEU A 203 6.01 -5.75 -16.16
CA LEU A 203 5.42 -6.27 -14.93
C LEU A 203 4.21 -5.44 -14.52
N SER A 204 3.11 -6.07 -14.14
CA SER A 204 2.02 -5.39 -13.41
C SER A 204 1.67 -6.13 -12.13
N VAL A 205 1.52 -5.39 -11.04
CA VAL A 205 1.27 -5.93 -9.71
C VAL A 205 -0.05 -5.42 -9.13
N SER A 206 -0.54 -6.08 -8.07
CA SER A 206 -1.77 -5.67 -7.37
C SER A 206 -3.02 -5.60 -8.27
N CYS A 207 -3.17 -6.53 -9.20
CA CYS A 207 -4.14 -6.46 -10.31
C CYS A 207 -5.61 -6.72 -9.91
N ALA A 208 -5.90 -7.16 -8.67
CA ALA A 208 -7.19 -7.77 -8.32
C ALA A 208 -8.40 -6.81 -8.28
N HIS A 209 -8.19 -5.49 -8.23
CA HIS A 209 -9.27 -4.53 -8.10
C HIS A 209 -9.52 -3.78 -9.43
N PRO A 210 -10.78 -3.50 -9.84
CA PRO A 210 -11.08 -2.77 -11.08
C PRO A 210 -10.37 -1.43 -11.23
N ARG A 211 -10.12 -0.71 -10.13
CA ARG A 211 -9.37 0.56 -10.12
C ARG A 211 -7.94 0.43 -10.62
N LYS A 212 -7.36 -0.78 -10.62
CA LYS A 212 -6.01 -1.03 -11.14
C LYS A 212 -5.91 -1.01 -12.66
N ASN A 213 -7.05 -0.96 -13.33
CA ASN A 213 -7.20 -0.68 -14.77
C ASN A 213 -6.53 -1.71 -15.70
N ILE A 214 -6.44 -2.95 -15.27
CA ILE A 214 -5.73 -4.02 -16.00
C ILE A 214 -6.37 -4.31 -17.37
N ARG A 215 -7.68 -4.12 -17.53
CA ARG A 215 -8.33 -4.30 -18.83
C ARG A 215 -7.82 -3.33 -19.91
N ILE A 216 -7.56 -2.08 -19.54
CA ILE A 216 -6.99 -1.10 -20.46
C ILE A 216 -5.52 -1.44 -20.74
N LEU A 217 -4.75 -1.85 -19.72
CA LEU A 217 -3.38 -2.32 -19.91
C LEU A 217 -3.29 -3.49 -20.88
N LEU A 218 -4.17 -4.48 -20.76
CA LEU A 218 -4.21 -5.63 -21.67
C LEU A 218 -4.58 -5.22 -23.10
N LYS A 219 -5.50 -4.25 -23.27
CA LYS A 219 -5.81 -3.68 -24.60
C LYS A 219 -4.57 -2.98 -25.19
N ALA A 220 -3.88 -2.17 -24.41
CA ALA A 220 -2.65 -1.51 -24.83
C ALA A 220 -1.56 -2.54 -25.20
N TYR A 221 -1.40 -3.59 -24.40
CA TYR A 221 -0.44 -4.64 -24.67
C TYR A 221 -0.76 -5.42 -25.97
N ARG A 222 -2.03 -5.74 -26.21
CA ARG A 222 -2.47 -6.36 -27.47
C ARG A 222 -2.14 -5.46 -28.67
N MET A 223 -2.39 -4.15 -28.59
CA MET A 223 -2.04 -3.19 -29.62
C MET A 223 -0.52 -3.09 -29.80
N PHE A 224 0.26 -3.05 -28.73
CA PHE A 224 1.72 -3.09 -28.76
C PHE A 224 2.24 -4.32 -29.52
N LYS A 225 1.70 -5.52 -29.25
CA LYS A 225 2.06 -6.76 -29.97
C LYS A 225 1.78 -6.68 -31.47
N VAL A 226 0.67 -6.05 -31.87
CA VAL A 226 0.30 -5.90 -33.29
C VAL A 226 1.26 -4.92 -33.99
N LEU A 227 1.66 -3.86 -33.31
CA LEU A 227 2.54 -2.83 -33.88
C LEU A 227 4.03 -3.23 -33.84
N ASN A 228 4.41 -4.12 -32.93
CA ASN A 228 5.77 -4.62 -32.83
C ASN A 228 5.92 -5.85 -33.73
N GLU A 229 6.56 -5.67 -34.88
CA GLU A 229 6.83 -6.72 -35.90
C GLU A 229 7.82 -7.78 -35.42
N GLN A 230 8.48 -7.59 -34.28
CA GLN A 230 9.47 -8.53 -33.73
C GLN A 230 8.76 -9.75 -33.11
N GLN A 231 9.23 -10.94 -33.45
CA GLN A 231 8.65 -12.21 -32.90
C GLN A 231 8.91 -12.42 -31.41
N ASN A 232 9.88 -11.72 -30.83
CA ASN A 232 10.28 -11.84 -29.40
C ASN A 232 10.18 -10.50 -28.68
N CYS A 233 8.97 -9.94 -28.57
CA CYS A 233 8.75 -8.74 -27.78
C CYS A 233 8.68 -9.03 -26.27
N ASN A 234 8.86 -7.97 -25.46
CA ASN A 234 8.63 -8.03 -24.02
C ASN A 234 7.26 -8.67 -23.69
N LYS A 235 7.26 -9.69 -22.83
CA LYS A 235 6.03 -10.31 -22.32
C LYS A 235 5.35 -9.39 -21.31
N LEU A 236 4.08 -9.63 -21.01
CA LEU A 236 3.37 -8.99 -19.92
C LEU A 236 3.13 -9.99 -18.78
N ILE A 237 3.78 -9.76 -17.66
CA ILE A 237 3.61 -10.57 -16.44
C ILE A 237 2.66 -9.84 -15.48
N LEU A 238 1.60 -10.53 -15.06
CA LEU A 238 0.57 -10.01 -14.17
C LEU A 238 0.56 -10.79 -12.86
N VAL A 239 0.84 -10.14 -11.73
CA VAL A 239 0.70 -10.77 -10.41
C VAL A 239 -0.75 -10.65 -9.96
N TRP A 240 -1.53 -11.73 -10.16
CA TRP A 240 -2.96 -11.76 -9.89
C TRP A 240 -3.45 -13.15 -9.52
N ASN A 241 -3.87 -13.33 -8.27
CA ASN A 241 -4.26 -14.65 -7.75
C ASN A 241 -5.50 -15.24 -8.43
N ASN A 242 -6.52 -14.42 -8.68
CA ASN A 242 -7.80 -14.87 -9.21
C ASN A 242 -8.27 -13.91 -10.31
N PRO A 243 -7.67 -13.93 -11.52
CA PRO A 243 -8.15 -13.15 -12.64
C PRO A 243 -9.57 -13.60 -13.04
N PRO A 244 -10.47 -12.68 -13.44
CA PRO A 244 -11.82 -13.02 -13.87
C PRO A 244 -11.83 -13.93 -15.09
N GLU A 245 -12.78 -14.87 -15.14
CA GLU A 245 -12.89 -15.87 -16.21
C GLU A 245 -13.15 -15.25 -17.58
N ASP A 246 -13.97 -14.19 -17.61
CA ASP A 246 -14.25 -13.45 -18.84
C ASP A 246 -12.99 -12.80 -19.41
N LEU A 247 -12.11 -12.29 -18.56
CA LEU A 247 -10.82 -11.72 -18.98
C LEU A 247 -9.88 -12.82 -19.48
N MET A 248 -9.83 -13.97 -18.82
CA MET A 248 -9.02 -15.11 -19.27
C MET A 248 -9.47 -15.61 -20.64
N THR A 249 -10.78 -15.62 -20.90
CA THR A 249 -11.36 -15.99 -22.20
C THR A 249 -11.06 -14.95 -23.28
N GLU A 250 -11.21 -13.66 -22.96
CA GLU A 250 -10.93 -12.54 -23.89
C GLU A 250 -9.47 -12.51 -24.37
N TYR A 251 -8.53 -12.91 -23.50
CA TYR A 251 -7.09 -12.91 -23.76
C TYR A 251 -6.49 -14.30 -23.90
N ALA A 252 -7.30 -15.33 -24.18
CA ALA A 252 -6.84 -16.72 -24.29
C ALA A 252 -5.69 -16.90 -25.27
N ARG A 253 -5.69 -16.20 -26.43
CA ARG A 253 -4.63 -16.28 -27.42
C ARG A 253 -3.27 -15.81 -26.87
N GLU A 254 -3.23 -14.66 -26.18
CA GLU A 254 -2.02 -14.10 -25.59
C GLU A 254 -1.54 -14.92 -24.39
N ILE A 255 -2.43 -15.62 -23.72
CA ILE A 255 -2.12 -16.57 -22.63
C ILE A 255 -1.52 -17.85 -23.21
N ASP A 256 -2.15 -18.41 -24.24
CA ASP A 256 -1.73 -19.68 -24.86
C ASP A 256 -0.38 -19.55 -25.58
N ASP A 257 -0.10 -18.39 -26.20
CA ASP A 257 1.20 -18.11 -26.83
C ASP A 257 2.28 -17.68 -25.80
N GLY A 258 1.91 -17.53 -24.54
CA GLY A 258 2.80 -17.21 -23.43
C GLY A 258 3.28 -15.75 -23.42
N SER A 259 2.66 -14.84 -24.17
CA SER A 259 2.97 -13.42 -24.13
C SER A 259 2.32 -12.68 -22.97
N VAL A 260 1.20 -13.20 -22.45
CA VAL A 260 0.58 -12.75 -21.19
C VAL A 260 0.65 -13.89 -20.18
N VAL A 261 1.24 -13.65 -19.03
CA VAL A 261 1.41 -14.65 -17.97
C VAL A 261 0.81 -14.15 -16.66
N PHE A 262 -0.05 -14.95 -16.04
CA PHE A 262 -0.60 -14.69 -14.71
C PHE A 262 0.15 -15.48 -13.65
N LEU A 263 0.73 -14.79 -12.66
CA LEU A 263 1.40 -15.41 -11.52
C LEU A 263 0.52 -15.32 -10.27
N LYS A 264 0.46 -16.42 -9.52
CA LYS A 264 -0.32 -16.54 -8.29
C LYS A 264 0.59 -16.77 -7.09
N SER A 265 0.16 -16.34 -5.92
CA SER A 265 0.85 -16.63 -4.64
C SER A 265 2.33 -16.27 -4.64
N VAL A 266 2.67 -15.12 -5.21
CA VAL A 266 4.05 -14.63 -5.29
C VAL A 266 4.51 -14.16 -3.91
N SER A 267 5.65 -14.67 -3.43
CA SER A 267 6.28 -14.23 -2.18
C SER A 267 6.94 -12.85 -2.34
N ASP A 268 7.24 -12.16 -1.22
CA ASP A 268 7.95 -10.86 -1.28
C ASP A 268 9.32 -10.98 -1.98
N LYS A 269 10.04 -12.09 -1.79
CA LYS A 269 11.32 -12.34 -2.47
C LYS A 269 11.16 -12.53 -3.97
N ASP A 270 10.15 -13.31 -4.37
CA ASP A 270 9.84 -13.52 -5.78
C ASP A 270 9.33 -12.24 -6.43
N LEU A 271 8.52 -11.45 -5.71
CA LEU A 271 8.05 -10.15 -6.18
C LEU A 271 9.20 -9.16 -6.39
N ARG A 272 10.17 -9.12 -5.47
CA ARG A 272 11.40 -8.35 -5.63
C ARG A 272 12.15 -8.76 -6.91
N ALA A 273 12.36 -10.06 -7.11
CA ALA A 273 13.03 -10.56 -8.31
C ALA A 273 12.24 -10.23 -9.59
N LEU A 274 10.89 -10.27 -9.54
CA LEU A 274 10.05 -9.83 -10.65
C LEU A 274 10.21 -8.33 -10.94
N TYR A 275 10.32 -7.48 -9.93
CA TYR A 275 10.66 -6.08 -10.16
C TYR A 275 12.06 -5.95 -10.78
N CYS A 276 13.09 -6.56 -10.17
CA CYS A 276 14.48 -6.44 -10.63
C CYS A 276 14.71 -6.92 -12.08
N GLY A 277 13.96 -7.94 -12.51
CA GLY A 277 14.06 -8.50 -13.87
C GLY A 277 13.12 -7.86 -14.89
N ALA A 278 12.24 -6.96 -14.49
CA ALA A 278 11.32 -6.30 -15.39
C ALA A 278 11.99 -5.16 -16.18
N THR A 279 11.60 -5.00 -17.43
CA THR A 279 12.00 -3.86 -18.25
C THR A 279 11.33 -2.57 -17.77
N CYS A 280 10.06 -2.66 -17.40
CA CYS A 280 9.28 -1.56 -16.83
C CYS A 280 8.08 -2.12 -16.06
N THR A 281 7.75 -1.50 -14.94
CA THR A 281 6.50 -1.78 -14.22
C THR A 281 5.35 -1.00 -14.86
N MET A 282 4.24 -1.67 -15.16
CA MET A 282 3.02 -1.10 -15.73
C MET A 282 1.95 -0.96 -14.65
N PHE A 283 1.72 0.25 -14.19
CA PHE A 283 0.81 0.54 -13.07
C PHE A 283 -0.23 1.62 -13.43
N PRO A 284 -1.12 1.40 -14.41
CA PRO A 284 -2.07 2.38 -14.92
C PRO A 284 -3.30 2.53 -14.01
N THR A 285 -3.09 2.62 -12.70
CA THR A 285 -4.17 2.67 -11.71
C THR A 285 -4.94 3.99 -11.77
N ARG A 286 -6.27 3.93 -11.57
CA ARG A 286 -7.17 5.08 -11.56
C ARG A 286 -7.24 5.78 -10.20
N SER A 287 -6.92 5.07 -9.12
CA SER A 287 -7.02 5.63 -7.78
C SER A 287 -6.11 4.89 -6.80
N GLU A 288 -5.31 5.66 -6.09
CA GLU A 288 -4.45 5.22 -4.99
C GLU A 288 -4.45 6.22 -3.84
N GLY A 289 -4.21 5.72 -2.63
CA GLY A 289 -3.94 6.58 -1.48
C GLY A 289 -2.47 6.97 -1.38
N PHE A 290 -1.54 6.08 -1.85
CA PHE A 290 -0.10 6.34 -1.81
C PHE A 290 0.65 5.85 -3.05
N GLY A 291 0.53 4.58 -3.44
CA GLY A 291 1.22 4.03 -4.62
C GLY A 291 2.55 3.35 -4.29
N PHE A 292 2.57 2.45 -3.31
CA PHE A 292 3.76 1.64 -2.98
C PHE A 292 4.48 1.02 -4.18
N PRO A 293 3.80 0.52 -5.24
CA PRO A 293 4.46 -0.04 -6.40
C PRO A 293 5.47 0.90 -7.09
N ILE A 294 5.30 2.22 -6.98
CA ILE A 294 6.27 3.19 -7.50
C ILE A 294 7.59 3.06 -6.74
N LEU A 295 7.53 3.11 -5.42
CA LEU A 295 8.71 3.03 -4.56
C LEU A 295 9.36 1.63 -4.59
N GLU A 296 8.55 0.58 -4.66
CA GLU A 296 9.00 -0.80 -4.80
C GLU A 296 9.77 -1.00 -6.11
N SER A 297 9.23 -0.49 -7.22
CA SER A 297 9.86 -0.53 -8.54
C SER A 297 11.19 0.23 -8.55
N PHE A 298 11.19 1.46 -8.03
CA PHE A 298 12.41 2.29 -7.96
C PHE A 298 13.50 1.63 -7.10
N ALA A 299 13.14 1.10 -5.93
CA ALA A 299 14.07 0.41 -5.04
C ALA A 299 14.69 -0.84 -5.68
N CYS A 300 13.98 -1.48 -6.60
CA CYS A 300 14.48 -2.61 -7.38
C CYS A 300 15.25 -2.19 -8.65
N GLY A 301 15.40 -0.89 -8.91
CA GLY A 301 16.10 -0.37 -10.10
C GLY A 301 15.28 -0.44 -11.39
N THR A 302 13.95 -0.46 -11.29
CA THR A 302 13.05 -0.65 -12.45
C THR A 302 12.18 0.58 -12.67
N PRO A 303 12.15 1.15 -13.88
CA PRO A 303 11.24 2.22 -14.25
C PRO A 303 9.78 1.81 -14.10
N ILE A 304 8.90 2.81 -13.92
CA ILE A 304 7.46 2.58 -13.81
C ILE A 304 6.66 3.53 -14.68
N MET A 305 5.71 2.97 -15.43
CA MET A 305 4.64 3.73 -16.08
C MET A 305 3.43 3.76 -15.16
N THR A 306 2.88 4.94 -14.90
CA THR A 306 1.70 5.13 -14.07
C THR A 306 0.81 6.26 -14.62
N CYS A 307 -0.29 6.59 -13.93
CA CYS A 307 -1.18 7.67 -14.35
C CYS A 307 -0.88 8.98 -13.60
N ARG A 308 -1.14 10.12 -14.27
CA ARG A 308 -1.04 11.45 -13.66
C ARG A 308 -2.35 11.81 -12.95
N ASN A 309 -2.67 11.04 -11.94
CA ASN A 309 -3.87 11.22 -11.14
C ASN A 309 -3.59 10.86 -9.68
N THR A 310 -4.43 11.31 -8.77
CA THR A 310 -4.32 10.99 -7.35
C THR A 310 -2.95 11.37 -6.73
N CYS A 311 -2.43 10.55 -5.82
CA CYS A 311 -1.14 10.76 -5.16
C CYS A 311 0.09 10.33 -5.98
N LEU A 312 -0.09 9.77 -7.16
CA LEU A 312 0.99 9.11 -7.91
C LEU A 312 2.07 10.11 -8.38
N GLU A 313 1.67 11.36 -8.69
CA GLU A 313 2.61 12.43 -8.98
C GLU A 313 3.42 12.88 -7.76
N GLU A 314 2.83 12.82 -6.57
CA GLU A 314 3.53 13.17 -5.32
C GLU A 314 4.66 12.18 -5.02
N VAL A 315 4.45 10.90 -5.36
CA VAL A 315 5.38 9.81 -5.08
C VAL A 315 6.37 9.60 -6.23
N GLY A 316 5.89 9.53 -7.46
CA GLY A 316 6.74 9.26 -8.64
C GLY A 316 7.48 10.49 -9.16
N GLN A 317 7.01 11.71 -8.81
CA GLN A 317 7.58 13.01 -9.19
C GLN A 317 7.91 13.08 -10.68
N ASP A 318 9.10 13.53 -11.04
CA ASP A 318 9.62 13.66 -12.41
C ASP A 318 10.32 12.38 -12.94
N VAL A 319 10.32 11.30 -12.15
CA VAL A 319 11.02 10.04 -12.46
C VAL A 319 10.08 8.99 -13.08
N ALA A 320 8.83 8.93 -12.63
CA ALA A 320 7.83 8.02 -13.20
C ALA A 320 7.39 8.48 -14.61
N LEU A 321 7.04 7.51 -15.46
CA LEU A 321 6.46 7.76 -16.78
C LEU A 321 4.94 7.88 -16.64
N TYR A 322 4.40 9.05 -17.01
CA TYR A 322 2.98 9.32 -16.83
C TYR A 322 2.19 9.22 -18.12
N VAL A 323 1.05 8.53 -18.04
CA VAL A 323 0.09 8.36 -19.13
C VAL A 323 -1.32 8.70 -18.67
N GLY A 324 -2.21 9.00 -19.59
CA GLY A 324 -3.64 9.09 -19.31
C GLY A 324 -4.21 7.73 -18.93
N GLU A 325 -5.11 7.66 -17.94
CA GLU A 325 -5.61 6.40 -17.39
C GLU A 325 -6.36 5.51 -18.42
N ASP A 326 -6.95 6.13 -19.46
CA ASP A 326 -7.63 5.44 -20.56
C ASP A 326 -6.91 5.62 -21.90
N ASN A 327 -5.69 6.19 -21.89
CA ASN A 327 -4.93 6.50 -23.11
C ASN A 327 -4.06 5.31 -23.53
N ILE A 328 -4.66 4.43 -24.32
CA ILE A 328 -3.99 3.23 -24.86
C ILE A 328 -2.76 3.61 -25.69
N ASP A 329 -2.84 4.65 -26.51
CA ASP A 329 -1.75 5.06 -27.40
C ASP A 329 -0.51 5.55 -26.62
N GLU A 330 -0.72 6.23 -25.48
CA GLU A 330 0.38 6.63 -24.59
C GLU A 330 1.03 5.41 -23.92
N MET A 331 0.24 4.45 -23.46
CA MET A 331 0.75 3.19 -22.89
C MET A 331 1.57 2.41 -23.91
N VAL A 332 1.09 2.33 -25.15
CA VAL A 332 1.80 1.67 -26.27
C VAL A 332 3.11 2.40 -26.57
N ARG A 333 3.10 3.73 -26.62
CA ARG A 333 4.35 4.50 -26.85
C ARG A 333 5.41 4.22 -25.78
N VAL A 334 5.01 4.14 -24.51
CA VAL A 334 5.93 3.77 -23.43
C VAL A 334 6.48 2.35 -23.65
N MET A 335 5.64 1.38 -23.98
CA MET A 335 6.09 0.01 -24.27
C MET A 335 7.08 -0.02 -25.44
N MET A 336 6.80 0.71 -26.53
CA MET A 336 7.68 0.81 -27.71
C MET A 336 9.00 1.48 -27.38
N GLN A 337 9.02 2.52 -26.55
CA GLN A 337 10.25 3.19 -26.12
C GLN A 337 11.22 2.23 -25.42
N PHE A 338 10.73 1.34 -24.57
CA PHE A 338 11.55 0.31 -23.93
C PHE A 338 11.97 -0.77 -24.90
N GLU A 339 11.07 -1.21 -25.77
CA GLU A 339 11.36 -2.23 -26.78
C GLU A 339 12.46 -1.80 -27.75
N GLN A 340 12.51 -0.51 -28.07
CA GLN A 340 13.49 0.10 -28.98
C GLN A 340 14.79 0.52 -28.29
N GLY A 341 14.86 0.37 -26.93
CA GLY A 341 16.04 0.77 -26.16
C GLY A 341 16.25 2.29 -26.08
N GLU A 342 15.18 3.08 -26.26
CA GLU A 342 15.23 4.55 -26.29
C GLU A 342 15.09 5.18 -24.89
N TYR A 343 14.87 4.37 -23.84
CA TYR A 343 14.73 4.88 -22.47
C TYR A 343 16.09 5.08 -21.80
N ASP A 344 16.30 6.26 -21.21
CA ASP A 344 17.54 6.64 -20.53
C ASP A 344 17.61 6.02 -19.11
N MET A 345 18.17 4.81 -19.03
CA MET A 345 18.34 4.08 -17.78
C MET A 345 19.31 4.76 -16.81
N GLU A 346 20.39 5.41 -17.30
CA GLU A 346 21.37 6.08 -16.45
C GLU A 346 20.74 7.28 -15.73
N LYS A 347 19.93 8.05 -16.45
CA LYS A 347 19.15 9.14 -15.85
C LYS A 347 18.17 8.61 -14.81
N PHE A 348 17.45 7.54 -15.12
CA PHE A 348 16.49 6.92 -14.21
C PHE A 348 17.18 6.45 -12.92
N GLU A 349 18.27 5.71 -12.99
CA GLU A 349 18.99 5.19 -11.82
C GLU A 349 19.39 6.32 -10.87
N ARG A 350 20.00 7.38 -11.38
CA ARG A 350 20.40 8.55 -10.59
C ARG A 350 19.20 9.26 -9.94
N ASP A 351 18.12 9.47 -10.70
CA ASP A 351 16.99 10.27 -10.23
C ASP A 351 16.08 9.48 -9.28
N SER A 352 15.97 8.15 -9.43
CA SER A 352 15.20 7.28 -8.56
C SER A 352 15.80 7.14 -7.16
N GLU A 353 17.12 7.15 -7.00
CA GLU A 353 17.78 7.14 -5.67
C GLU A 353 17.34 8.33 -4.81
N ARG A 354 17.25 9.52 -5.40
CA ARG A 354 16.76 10.73 -4.71
C ARG A 354 15.34 10.54 -4.16
N ILE A 355 14.48 9.84 -4.91
CA ILE A 355 13.09 9.57 -4.47
C ILE A 355 13.09 8.56 -3.31
N ILE A 356 13.88 7.50 -3.41
CA ILE A 356 13.98 6.47 -2.34
C ILE A 356 14.46 7.08 -1.03
N ASP A 357 15.48 7.94 -1.07
CA ASP A 357 16.02 8.62 0.11
C ASP A 357 15.00 9.55 0.77
N ARG A 358 14.20 10.25 -0.04
CA ARG A 358 13.12 11.11 0.45
C ARG A 358 12.05 10.33 1.21
N PHE A 359 11.63 9.19 0.67
CA PHE A 359 10.57 8.35 1.22
C PHE A 359 11.15 7.24 2.10
N SER A 360 11.61 7.58 3.32
CA SER A 360 12.16 6.63 4.27
C SER A 360 11.23 6.41 5.47
N TRP A 361 11.16 5.16 5.95
CA TRP A 361 10.38 4.84 7.16
C TRP A 361 10.93 5.51 8.42
N GLU A 362 12.20 5.85 8.44
CA GLU A 362 12.79 6.62 9.55
C GLU A 362 12.20 8.03 9.59
N ASN A 363 12.16 8.73 8.45
CA ASN A 363 11.53 10.04 8.35
C ASN A 363 10.05 9.96 8.70
N THR A 364 9.33 8.98 8.15
CA THR A 364 7.93 8.71 8.50
C THR A 364 7.75 8.59 10.02
N ALA A 365 8.55 7.77 10.69
CA ALA A 365 8.43 7.55 12.13
C ALA A 365 8.71 8.84 12.94
N ARG A 366 9.67 9.66 12.53
CA ARG A 366 9.96 10.96 13.17
C ARG A 366 8.79 11.93 13.01
N GLU A 367 8.16 11.99 11.84
CA GLU A 367 6.96 12.81 11.62
C GLU A 367 5.77 12.33 12.45
N TYR A 368 5.58 11.00 12.57
CA TYR A 368 4.58 10.42 13.46
C TYR A 368 4.84 10.78 14.95
N ILE A 369 6.09 10.75 15.43
CA ILE A 369 6.45 11.17 16.78
C ILE A 369 6.06 12.64 16.99
N ASN A 370 6.40 13.53 16.06
CA ASN A 370 6.04 14.95 16.13
C ASN A 370 4.52 15.15 16.14
N PHE A 371 3.79 14.38 15.36
CA PHE A 371 2.34 14.41 15.34
C PHE A 371 1.75 13.97 16.69
N TYR A 372 2.20 12.85 17.25
CA TYR A 372 1.70 12.36 18.54
C TYR A 372 1.97 13.35 19.69
N GLN A 373 3.11 14.02 19.68
CA GLN A 373 3.46 15.02 20.70
C GLN A 373 2.45 16.17 20.78
N LYS A 374 1.81 16.55 19.68
CA LYS A 374 0.77 17.59 19.65
C LYS A 374 -0.45 17.19 20.49
N TYR A 375 -0.70 15.90 20.61
CA TYR A 375 -1.92 15.37 21.26
C TYR A 375 -1.64 14.63 22.57
N LEU A 376 -0.43 14.21 22.84
CA LEU A 376 -0.03 13.67 24.12
C LEU A 376 0.17 14.80 25.14
#